data_f208a3ede73ba2e5afd733d6367d2b57
#
_entry.id   f208a3ede73ba2e5afd733d6367d2b57
#
_cell.length_a   1.000
_cell.length_b   1.000
_cell.length_c   1.000
_cell.angle_alpha   90.00
_cell.angle_beta   90.00
_cell.angle_gamma   90.00
#
_symmetry.space_group_name_H-M   'P 1'
#
loop_
_entity.id
_entity.type
_entity.pdbx_description
1 polymer ?
#
loop_
_entity_poly.entity_id
_entity_poly.type
_entity_poly.pdbx_seq_one_letter_code
_entity_poly.pdbx_strand_id
1 'polypeptide(L)'
;MKADDAFVHLSYCSQARADLSSTDLDCLLDISKKNNKRDQITGLLTYSGDIFIQFIEGPKRSIDQLMYRLRGDLRHRDLIVLSEGEGHVRLLPDWDMELVSAYEAHHLLRDALRESDRYSTVIAL
;
A
#
# COMPACT_ATOMS: atom_id res chain seq x y z
N MET A 1 20.37 -13.42 -5.92
CA MET A 1 19.30 -12.41 -6.02
C MET A 1 19.89 -11.05 -5.77
N LYS A 2 19.60 -10.11 -6.63
CA LYS A 2 20.04 -8.74 -6.46
C LYS A 2 19.23 -8.06 -5.37
N ALA A 3 19.82 -7.14 -4.64
CA ALA A 3 19.12 -6.39 -3.59
C ALA A 3 17.87 -5.68 -4.11
N ASP A 4 17.89 -5.22 -5.37
CA ASP A 4 16.76 -4.53 -6.01
C ASP A 4 15.57 -5.46 -6.24
N ASP A 5 15.78 -6.77 -6.23
CA ASP A 5 14.72 -7.77 -6.41
C ASP A 5 14.09 -8.19 -5.07
N ALA A 6 14.56 -7.64 -3.95
CA ALA A 6 13.97 -7.91 -2.65
C ALA A 6 12.49 -7.48 -2.66
N PHE A 7 11.68 -8.31 -2.03
CA PHE A 7 10.26 -8.02 -1.85
C PHE A 7 10.08 -7.24 -0.53
N VAL A 8 9.32 -6.16 -0.58
CA VAL A 8 9.09 -5.33 0.60
C VAL A 8 7.62 -4.97 0.74
N HIS A 9 7.24 -4.63 1.94
CA HIS A 9 5.94 -4.02 2.22
C HIS A 9 6.15 -2.71 2.95
N LEU A 10 5.18 -1.81 2.80
CA LEU A 10 5.23 -0.49 3.42
C LEU A 10 3.80 0.01 3.63
N SER A 11 3.56 0.65 4.74
CA SER A 11 2.33 1.40 4.95
C SER A 11 2.64 2.83 5.33
N TYR A 12 1.80 3.74 4.89
CA TYR A 12 1.93 5.15 5.21
C TYR A 12 0.56 5.79 5.36
N CYS A 13 0.53 6.94 6.01
CA CYS A 13 -0.62 7.83 5.98
C CYS A 13 -0.20 9.20 5.47
N SER A 14 -1.16 9.94 4.93
CA SER A 14 -0.94 11.30 4.48
C SER A 14 -2.26 12.06 4.52
N GLN A 15 -2.17 13.38 4.50
CA GLN A 15 -3.35 14.23 4.48
C GLN A 15 -3.68 14.62 3.05
N ALA A 16 -4.92 14.36 2.62
CA ALA A 16 -5.40 14.75 1.31
C ALA A 16 -5.56 16.27 1.22
N ARG A 17 -5.43 16.79 0.00
CA ARG A 17 -5.76 18.19 -0.27
C ARG A 17 -7.25 18.41 -0.04
N ALA A 18 -7.60 19.55 0.58
CA ALA A 18 -8.97 19.83 1.04
C ALA A 18 -10.02 19.88 -0.08
N ASP A 19 -9.60 20.17 -1.33
CA ASP A 19 -10.47 20.30 -2.48
C ASP A 19 -10.52 19.06 -3.36
N LEU A 20 -10.07 17.92 -2.84
CA LEU A 20 -10.11 16.66 -3.58
C LEU A 20 -11.56 16.18 -3.72
N SER A 21 -12.06 16.13 -4.95
CA SER A 21 -13.43 15.68 -5.23
C SER A 21 -13.48 14.14 -5.37
N SER A 22 -14.70 13.59 -5.36
CA SER A 22 -14.87 12.15 -5.62
C SER A 22 -14.40 11.77 -7.02
N THR A 23 -14.59 12.65 -8.00
CA THR A 23 -14.09 12.43 -9.36
C THR A 23 -12.55 12.40 -9.37
N ASP A 24 -11.92 13.32 -8.67
CA ASP A 24 -10.46 13.34 -8.53
C ASP A 24 -9.95 12.04 -7.91
N LEU A 25 -10.64 11.56 -6.89
CA LEU A 25 -10.29 10.31 -6.23
C LEU A 25 -10.42 9.11 -7.18
N ASP A 26 -11.50 9.03 -7.95
CA ASP A 26 -11.70 7.97 -8.93
C ASP A 26 -10.59 7.97 -9.99
N CYS A 27 -10.23 9.13 -10.51
CA CYS A 27 -9.13 9.27 -11.48
C CYS A 27 -7.81 8.82 -10.88
N LEU A 28 -7.54 9.21 -9.65
CA LEU A 28 -6.32 8.82 -8.93
C LEU A 28 -6.24 7.31 -8.78
N LEU A 29 -7.34 6.67 -8.40
CA LEU A 29 -7.41 5.22 -8.24
C LEU A 29 -7.17 4.50 -9.57
N ASP A 30 -7.79 4.96 -10.65
CA ASP A 30 -7.62 4.34 -11.97
C ASP A 30 -6.17 4.39 -12.44
N ILE A 31 -5.51 5.53 -12.28
CA ILE A 31 -4.11 5.70 -12.65
C ILE A 31 -3.23 4.82 -11.76
N SER A 32 -3.51 4.80 -10.46
CA SER A 32 -2.76 3.99 -9.50
C SER A 32 -2.84 2.50 -9.83
N LYS A 33 -4.04 2.00 -10.16
CA LYS A 33 -4.22 0.60 -10.53
C LYS A 33 -3.39 0.21 -11.74
N LYS A 34 -3.37 1.05 -12.77
CA LYS A 34 -2.58 0.80 -13.98
C LYS A 34 -1.10 0.79 -13.68
N ASN A 35 -0.61 1.79 -12.95
CA ASN A 35 0.80 1.91 -12.63
C ASN A 35 1.26 0.77 -11.71
N ASN A 36 0.46 0.44 -10.71
CA ASN A 36 0.79 -0.60 -9.75
C ASN A 36 0.83 -1.98 -10.41
N LYS A 37 -0.10 -2.26 -11.31
CA LYS A 37 -0.10 -3.52 -12.06
C LYS A 37 1.17 -3.64 -12.92
N ARG A 38 1.55 -2.58 -13.62
CA ARG A 38 2.79 -2.54 -14.40
C ARG A 38 4.01 -2.78 -13.52
N ASP A 39 4.02 -2.19 -12.33
CA ASP A 39 5.17 -2.19 -11.43
C ASP A 39 5.13 -3.35 -10.42
N GLN A 40 4.16 -4.26 -10.56
CA GLN A 40 3.99 -5.44 -9.71
C GLN A 40 3.73 -5.08 -8.24
N ILE A 41 3.03 -4.00 -8.01
CA ILE A 41 2.64 -3.54 -6.66
C ILE A 41 1.19 -3.96 -6.40
N THR A 42 0.95 -4.55 -5.25
CA THR A 42 -0.39 -4.84 -4.75
C THR A 42 -0.61 -4.15 -3.42
N GLY A 43 -1.86 -4.01 -3.02
CA GLY A 43 -2.19 -3.36 -1.77
C GLY A 43 -3.60 -2.79 -1.75
N LEU A 44 -3.86 -1.98 -0.76
CA LEU A 44 -5.15 -1.33 -0.56
C LEU A 44 -4.97 0.11 -0.09
N LEU A 45 -6.04 0.88 -0.26
CA LEU A 45 -6.09 2.28 0.13
C LEU A 45 -7.36 2.52 0.94
N THR A 46 -7.22 3.26 2.04
CA THR A 46 -8.38 3.80 2.75
C THR A 46 -8.34 5.33 2.67
N TYR A 47 -9.51 5.93 2.63
CA TYR A 47 -9.64 7.38 2.62
C TYR A 47 -10.81 7.76 3.52
N SER A 48 -10.53 8.45 4.59
CA SER A 48 -11.53 8.85 5.57
C SER A 48 -11.06 10.09 6.32
N GLY A 49 -11.94 11.07 6.48
CA GLY A 49 -11.62 12.30 7.20
C GLY A 49 -10.42 13.04 6.65
N ASP A 50 -10.30 13.08 5.31
CA ASP A 50 -9.19 13.70 4.58
C ASP A 50 -7.84 13.02 4.79
N ILE A 51 -7.83 11.81 5.36
CA ILE A 51 -6.61 11.05 5.58
C ILE A 51 -6.57 9.85 4.64
N PHE A 52 -5.48 9.71 3.91
CA PHE A 52 -5.14 8.49 3.19
C PHE A 52 -4.32 7.58 4.09
N ILE A 53 -4.65 6.29 4.10
CA ILE A 53 -3.79 5.24 4.65
C ILE A 53 -3.66 4.20 3.54
N GLN A 54 -2.44 3.88 3.18
CA GLN A 54 -2.15 2.93 2.12
C GLN A 54 -1.20 1.86 2.59
N PHE A 55 -1.52 0.61 2.26
CA PHE A 55 -0.62 -0.53 2.40
C PHE A 55 -0.21 -0.96 0.99
N ILE A 56 1.08 -1.09 0.76
CA ILE A 56 1.66 -1.50 -0.53
C ILE A 56 2.71 -2.58 -0.31
N GLU A 57 2.83 -3.46 -1.29
CA GLU A 57 3.82 -4.52 -1.29
C GLU A 57 4.26 -4.82 -2.72
N GLY A 58 5.50 -5.17 -2.89
CA GLY A 58 6.06 -5.44 -4.20
C GLY A 58 7.59 -5.41 -4.21
N PRO A 59 8.18 -5.44 -5.41
CA PRO A 59 9.63 -5.32 -5.53
C PRO A 59 10.14 -4.02 -4.93
N LYS A 60 11.25 -4.09 -4.22
CA LYS A 60 11.82 -2.92 -3.54
C LYS A 60 12.01 -1.73 -4.48
N ARG A 61 12.51 -1.97 -5.69
CA ARG A 61 12.70 -0.92 -6.69
C ARG A 61 11.39 -0.19 -6.98
N SER A 62 10.32 -0.96 -7.20
CA SER A 62 9.00 -0.40 -7.52
C SER A 62 8.45 0.40 -6.35
N ILE A 63 8.59 -0.10 -5.13
CA ILE A 63 8.15 0.59 -3.92
C ILE A 63 8.93 1.89 -3.72
N ASP A 64 10.24 1.86 -3.89
CA ASP A 64 11.08 3.05 -3.75
C ASP A 64 10.71 4.13 -4.78
N GLN A 65 10.48 3.73 -6.02
CA GLN A 65 10.05 4.65 -7.08
C GLN A 65 8.67 5.24 -6.79
N LEU A 66 7.75 4.43 -6.31
CA LEU A 66 6.42 4.90 -5.95
C LEU A 66 6.49 5.91 -4.80
N MET A 67 7.26 5.62 -3.77
CA MET A 67 7.41 6.52 -2.63
C MET A 67 8.03 7.85 -3.05
N TYR A 68 8.99 7.82 -3.95
CA TYR A 68 9.58 9.03 -4.49
C TYR A 68 8.53 9.91 -5.18
N ARG A 69 7.68 9.30 -6.02
CA ARG A 69 6.60 10.02 -6.70
C ARG A 69 5.55 10.56 -5.71
N LEU A 70 5.18 9.73 -4.73
CA LEU A 70 4.18 10.13 -3.73
C LEU A 70 4.63 11.31 -2.88
N ARG A 71 5.89 11.37 -2.52
CA ARG A 71 6.43 12.48 -1.73
C ARG A 71 6.39 13.81 -2.47
N GLY A 72 6.44 13.77 -3.81
CA GLY A 72 6.35 14.96 -4.66
C GLY A 72 4.95 15.27 -5.15
N ASP A 73 3.96 14.46 -4.81
CA ASP A 73 2.59 14.62 -5.31
C ASP A 73 1.83 15.65 -4.48
N LEU A 74 1.35 16.70 -5.14
CA LEU A 74 0.69 17.83 -4.49
C LEU A 74 -0.78 17.54 -4.09
N ARG A 75 -1.30 16.36 -4.39
CA ARG A 75 -2.66 15.98 -4.00
C ARG A 75 -2.76 15.58 -2.53
N HIS A 76 -1.63 15.41 -1.87
CA HIS A 76 -1.55 15.12 -0.44
C HIS A 76 -0.30 15.78 0.17
N ARG A 77 -0.21 15.73 1.48
CA ARG A 77 0.91 16.28 2.26
C ARG A 77 1.11 15.50 3.54
N ASP A 78 2.20 15.78 4.23
CA ASP A 78 2.51 15.22 5.56
C ASP A 78 2.52 13.69 5.53
N LEU A 79 3.19 13.13 4.53
CA LEU A 79 3.33 11.68 4.40
C LEU A 79 4.19 11.14 5.53
N ILE A 80 3.63 10.19 6.27
CA ILE A 80 4.30 9.53 7.40
C ILE A 80 4.31 8.04 7.15
N VAL A 81 5.50 7.45 7.07
CA VAL A 81 5.64 6.00 6.97
C VAL A 81 5.30 5.37 8.32
N LEU A 82 4.31 4.49 8.32
CA LEU A 82 3.84 3.80 9.53
C LEU A 82 4.59 2.51 9.78
N SER A 83 4.90 1.77 8.72
CA SER A 83 5.64 0.52 8.82
C SER A 83 6.34 0.23 7.51
N GLU A 84 7.45 -0.49 7.57
CA GLU A 84 8.11 -1.03 6.39
C GLU A 84 8.94 -2.23 6.79
N GLY A 85 9.16 -3.15 5.85
CA GLY A 85 9.97 -4.32 6.11
C GLY A 85 10.10 -5.20 4.88
N GLU A 86 10.95 -6.20 4.98
CA GLU A 86 11.08 -7.22 3.96
C GLU A 86 10.02 -8.29 4.17
N GLY A 87 9.54 -8.85 3.08
CA GLY A 87 8.57 -9.92 3.10
C GLY A 87 8.95 -11.02 2.13
N HIS A 88 8.37 -12.19 2.33
CA HIS A 88 8.63 -13.34 1.46
C HIS A 88 7.37 -13.74 0.67
N VAL A 89 6.21 -13.35 1.14
CA VAL A 89 4.91 -13.70 0.56
C VAL A 89 4.04 -12.46 0.54
N ARG A 90 3.34 -12.24 -0.57
CA ARG A 90 2.37 -11.17 -0.65
C ARG A 90 1.19 -11.45 0.28
N LEU A 91 0.78 -10.45 1.04
CA LEU A 91 -0.42 -10.52 1.88
C LEU A 91 -1.69 -10.34 1.04
N LEU A 92 -1.62 -9.52 0.01
CA LEU A 92 -2.77 -9.13 -0.80
C LEU A 92 -2.46 -9.33 -2.30
N PRO A 93 -2.20 -10.57 -2.76
CA PRO A 93 -1.72 -10.79 -4.14
C PRO A 93 -2.75 -10.43 -5.21
N ASP A 94 -4.03 -10.45 -4.88
CA ASP A 94 -5.10 -10.19 -5.85
C ASP A 94 -5.65 -8.76 -5.76
N TRP A 95 -4.99 -7.88 -5.00
CA TRP A 95 -5.49 -6.53 -4.74
C TRP A 95 -4.67 -5.50 -5.51
N ASP A 96 -5.23 -4.98 -6.60
CA ASP A 96 -4.57 -3.97 -7.45
C ASP A 96 -4.76 -2.54 -6.93
N MET A 97 -4.88 -2.35 -5.65
CA MET A 97 -5.07 -1.06 -4.99
C MET A 97 -6.54 -0.62 -4.99
N GLU A 98 -7.41 -1.43 -4.47
CA GLU A 98 -8.80 -1.07 -4.24
C GLU A 98 -8.93 -0.13 -3.05
N LEU A 99 -9.91 0.78 -3.16
CA LEU A 99 -10.33 1.61 -2.05
C LEU A 99 -11.26 0.81 -1.15
N VAL A 100 -10.91 0.69 0.11
CA VAL A 100 -11.73 -0.03 1.10
C VAL A 100 -11.93 0.86 2.33
N SER A 101 -12.92 0.52 3.14
CA SER A 101 -13.11 1.19 4.43
C SER A 101 -12.02 0.75 5.41
N ALA A 102 -11.82 1.54 6.47
CA ALA A 102 -10.88 1.17 7.52
C ALA A 102 -11.27 -0.16 8.18
N TYR A 103 -12.56 -0.42 8.32
CA TYR A 103 -13.06 -1.70 8.84
C TYR A 103 -12.66 -2.87 7.94
N GLU A 104 -12.91 -2.75 6.64
CA GLU A 104 -12.52 -3.77 5.66
C GLU A 104 -11.02 -3.98 5.64
N ALA A 105 -10.25 -2.91 5.65
CA ALA A 105 -8.79 -2.97 5.64
C ALA A 105 -8.28 -3.75 6.85
N HIS A 106 -8.82 -3.46 8.04
CA HIS A 106 -8.44 -4.16 9.26
C HIS A 106 -8.67 -5.67 9.13
N HIS A 107 -9.86 -6.07 8.67
CA HIS A 107 -10.19 -7.49 8.54
C HIS A 107 -9.36 -8.19 7.47
N LEU A 108 -9.15 -7.56 6.32
CA LEU A 108 -8.36 -8.14 5.23
C LEU A 108 -6.91 -8.36 5.66
N LEU A 109 -6.30 -7.37 6.29
CA LEU A 109 -4.91 -7.47 6.74
C LEU A 109 -4.76 -8.44 7.89
N ARG A 110 -5.70 -8.47 8.82
CA ARG A 110 -5.70 -9.43 9.91
C ARG A 110 -5.76 -10.87 9.39
N ASP A 111 -6.68 -11.13 8.45
CA ASP A 111 -6.84 -12.47 7.90
C ASP A 111 -5.61 -12.88 7.09
N ALA A 112 -5.05 -11.96 6.32
CA ALA A 112 -3.83 -12.20 5.55
C ALA A 112 -2.64 -12.51 6.46
N LEU A 113 -2.50 -11.79 7.55
CA LEU A 113 -1.45 -12.04 8.54
C LEU A 113 -1.60 -13.38 9.22
N ARG A 114 -2.82 -13.79 9.54
CA ARG A 114 -3.09 -15.13 10.11
C ARG A 114 -2.74 -16.23 9.12
N GLU A 115 -3.07 -16.06 7.87
CA GLU A 115 -2.71 -16.99 6.81
C GLU A 115 -1.20 -17.11 6.67
N SER A 116 -0.50 -15.99 6.67
CA SER A 116 0.96 -15.95 6.61
C SER A 116 1.60 -16.65 7.81
N ASP A 117 1.06 -16.47 9.00
CA ASP A 117 1.56 -17.08 10.22
C ASP A 117 1.46 -18.60 10.20
N ARG A 118 0.49 -19.17 9.48
CA ARG A 118 0.38 -20.62 9.35
C ARG A 118 1.59 -21.24 8.65
N TYR A 119 2.24 -20.49 7.78
CA TYR A 119 3.40 -20.94 7.03
C TYR A 119 4.72 -20.51 7.68
N SER A 120 4.63 -19.67 8.68
CA SER A 120 5.81 -19.22 9.42
C SER A 120 5.88 -19.98 10.73
N THR A 121 6.70 -21.00 10.77
CA THR A 121 6.89 -21.78 11.98
C THR A 121 7.71 -21.08 13.03
N VAL A 122 8.22 -19.95 12.69
CA VAL A 122 9.12 -19.26 13.58
C VAL A 122 8.43 -18.05 14.14
N ILE A 123 7.55 -18.28 14.98
CA ILE A 123 7.06 -17.13 15.68
C ILE A 123 7.79 -17.08 16.98
N ALA A 124 8.91 -16.48 16.91
CA ALA A 124 9.62 -16.20 18.11
C ALA A 124 8.87 -15.11 18.85
N LEU A 125 8.28 -15.44 19.86
CA LEU A 125 7.62 -14.45 20.69
C LEU A 125 8.52 -13.97 21.80
#